data_37cd18ee38a791b4c360edbfc144365f
#
_entry.id   37cd18ee38a791b4c360edbfc144365f
#
_cell.length_a   1.000
_cell.length_b   1.000
_cell.length_c   1.000
_cell.angle_alpha   90.00
_cell.angle_beta   90.00
_cell.angle_gamma   90.00
#
_symmetry.space_group_name_H-M   'P 1'
#
loop_
_entity.id
_entity.type
_entity.pdbx_description
1 polymer ?
#
loop_
_entity_poly.entity_id
_entity_poly.type
_entity_poly.pdbx_seq_one_letter_code
_entity_poly.pdbx_strand_id
1 'polypeptide(L)'
;RSRFGSTPGMPMLIDLDSVGAVSVVGSRSFVTRVARLIAAQAAVFHSPEDLHLALVVDDGRRAEWNWFSWLPQLASQTIPGPFGPGRAIVRLRSVLGPELDARSPSAAETRRALLTNTEVHNSRILVLVDQYGQSAATLTPSDPQIKLSQVATTVVYLLDDRRAEPGAITMR
;
A
#
# COMPACT_ATOMS: atom_id res chain seq x y z
N ARG A 1 -18.60 11.05 -27.60
CA ARG A 1 -18.42 9.77 -28.31
C ARG A 1 -17.13 9.13 -27.79
N SER A 2 -17.22 8.18 -26.87
CA SER A 2 -16.06 7.41 -26.42
C SER A 2 -15.55 6.55 -27.59
N ARG A 3 -14.33 6.85 -28.04
CA ARG A 3 -13.64 6.09 -29.10
C ARG A 3 -13.09 4.74 -28.63
N PHE A 4 -13.26 4.41 -27.36
CA PHE A 4 -12.71 3.19 -26.78
C PHE A 4 -13.88 2.33 -26.28
N GLY A 5 -14.07 1.19 -26.92
CA GLY A 5 -14.98 0.14 -26.46
C GLY A 5 -14.41 -0.51 -25.18
N SER A 6 -15.27 -0.95 -24.27
CA SER A 6 -14.85 -1.79 -23.15
C SER A 6 -14.64 -3.23 -23.66
N THR A 7 -13.49 -3.80 -23.38
CA THR A 7 -13.24 -5.24 -23.64
C THR A 7 -13.54 -6.01 -22.34
N PRO A 8 -14.62 -6.81 -22.31
CA PRO A 8 -14.95 -7.60 -21.12
C PRO A 8 -13.87 -8.68 -20.89
N GLY A 9 -13.55 -8.93 -19.61
CA GLY A 9 -12.66 -10.02 -19.23
C GLY A 9 -11.17 -9.76 -19.38
N MET A 10 -10.74 -8.51 -19.68
CA MET A 10 -9.30 -8.19 -19.63
C MET A 10 -8.82 -8.10 -18.18
N PRO A 11 -7.72 -8.80 -17.83
CA PRO A 11 -7.10 -8.64 -16.53
C PRO A 11 -6.53 -7.23 -16.39
N MET A 12 -6.78 -6.59 -15.25
CA MET A 12 -6.11 -5.33 -14.89
C MET A 12 -4.85 -5.69 -14.13
N LEU A 13 -3.70 -5.32 -14.68
CA LEU A 13 -2.40 -5.51 -14.03
C LEU A 13 -1.99 -4.21 -13.34
N ILE A 14 -1.53 -4.31 -12.11
CA ILE A 14 -0.93 -3.22 -11.36
C ILE A 14 0.54 -3.57 -11.16
N ASP A 15 1.40 -2.84 -11.85
CA ASP A 15 2.83 -2.94 -11.65
C ASP A 15 3.23 -2.20 -10.38
N LEU A 16 3.48 -2.95 -9.31
CA LEU A 16 3.83 -2.40 -8.01
C LEU A 16 5.18 -1.67 -8.02
N ASP A 17 6.06 -1.95 -9.00
CA ASP A 17 7.39 -1.32 -9.07
C ASP A 17 7.29 0.11 -9.57
N SER A 18 6.36 0.38 -10.46
CA SER A 18 6.18 1.70 -11.06
C SER A 18 5.13 2.56 -10.36
N VAL A 19 4.17 1.93 -9.66
CA VAL A 19 3.00 2.62 -9.08
C VAL A 19 3.20 2.89 -7.61
N GLY A 20 3.21 4.18 -7.23
CA GLY A 20 3.31 4.61 -5.82
C GLY A 20 1.96 4.68 -5.11
N ALA A 21 0.92 5.18 -5.78
CA ALA A 21 -0.40 5.35 -5.18
C ALA A 21 -1.51 5.00 -6.16
N VAL A 22 -2.46 4.20 -5.70
CA VAL A 22 -3.65 3.75 -6.45
C VAL A 22 -4.89 4.15 -5.68
N SER A 23 -5.94 4.61 -6.37
CA SER A 23 -7.26 4.76 -5.79
C SER A 23 -8.22 3.71 -6.36
N VAL A 24 -9.01 3.11 -5.47
CA VAL A 24 -10.15 2.25 -5.80
C VAL A 24 -11.40 2.94 -5.31
N VAL A 25 -12.21 3.41 -6.24
CA VAL A 25 -13.40 4.21 -5.95
C VAL A 25 -14.66 3.46 -6.33
N GLY A 26 -15.64 3.42 -5.43
CA GLY A 26 -16.91 2.76 -5.71
C GLY A 26 -17.73 2.46 -4.46
N SER A 27 -18.74 1.60 -4.59
CA SER A 27 -19.55 1.18 -3.44
C SER A 27 -18.71 0.41 -2.41
N ARG A 28 -19.12 0.45 -1.14
CA ARG A 28 -18.39 -0.24 -0.05
C ARG A 28 -18.13 -1.72 -0.38
N SER A 29 -19.13 -2.43 -0.89
CA SER A 29 -18.98 -3.84 -1.27
C SER A 29 -17.98 -4.05 -2.40
N PHE A 30 -17.92 -3.14 -3.37
CA PHE A 30 -16.97 -3.19 -4.47
C PHE A 30 -15.53 -2.96 -3.98
N VAL A 31 -15.26 -1.86 -3.28
CA VAL A 31 -13.91 -1.53 -2.81
C VAL A 31 -13.35 -2.58 -1.86
N THR A 32 -14.20 -3.14 -0.98
CA THR A 32 -13.78 -4.22 -0.07
C THR A 32 -13.45 -5.51 -0.82
N ARG A 33 -14.21 -5.84 -1.87
CA ARG A 33 -13.93 -7.01 -2.72
C ARG A 33 -12.62 -6.85 -3.47
N VAL A 34 -12.39 -5.68 -4.06
CA VAL A 34 -11.13 -5.39 -4.77
C VAL A 34 -9.94 -5.45 -3.81
N ALA A 35 -10.06 -4.86 -2.61
CA ALA A 35 -9.02 -4.92 -1.60
C ALA A 35 -8.67 -6.36 -1.17
N ARG A 36 -9.69 -7.20 -0.97
CA ARG A 36 -9.49 -8.64 -0.69
C ARG A 36 -8.76 -9.36 -1.82
N LEU A 37 -9.15 -9.07 -3.07
CA LEU A 37 -8.50 -9.64 -4.24
C LEU A 37 -7.03 -9.23 -4.33
N ILE A 38 -6.73 -7.95 -4.16
CA ILE A 38 -5.36 -7.42 -4.17
C ILE A 38 -4.54 -8.09 -3.07
N ALA A 39 -5.04 -8.13 -1.83
CA ALA A 39 -4.32 -8.72 -0.71
C ALA A 39 -4.11 -10.24 -0.88
N ALA A 40 -5.11 -10.97 -1.39
CA ALA A 40 -5.00 -12.39 -1.66
C ALA A 40 -3.98 -12.68 -2.76
N GLN A 41 -4.00 -11.95 -3.86
CA GLN A 41 -3.01 -12.10 -4.93
C GLN A 41 -1.60 -11.75 -4.43
N ALA A 42 -1.44 -10.67 -3.69
CA ALA A 42 -0.17 -10.30 -3.07
C ALA A 42 0.36 -11.43 -2.18
N ALA A 43 -0.51 -12.03 -1.36
CA ALA A 43 -0.13 -13.11 -0.46
C ALA A 43 0.22 -14.43 -1.17
N VAL A 44 -0.41 -14.70 -2.31
CA VAL A 44 -0.17 -15.94 -3.09
C VAL A 44 1.08 -15.85 -3.96
N PHE A 45 1.34 -14.69 -4.54
CA PHE A 45 2.41 -14.54 -5.53
C PHE A 45 3.73 -14.03 -4.96
N HIS A 46 3.74 -13.54 -3.70
CA HIS A 46 4.94 -12.99 -3.08
C HIS A 46 5.22 -13.63 -1.72
N SER A 47 6.49 -13.89 -1.45
CA SER A 47 6.91 -14.36 -0.12
C SER A 47 6.76 -13.25 0.94
N PRO A 48 6.62 -13.60 2.22
CA PRO A 48 6.65 -12.62 3.31
C PRO A 48 7.96 -11.84 3.43
N GLU A 49 9.04 -12.35 2.82
CA GLU A 49 10.34 -11.68 2.78
C GLU A 49 10.40 -10.60 1.71
N ASP A 50 9.71 -10.82 0.58
CA ASP A 50 9.71 -9.91 -0.56
C ASP A 50 8.64 -8.82 -0.44
N LEU A 51 7.46 -9.17 0.11
CA LEU A 51 6.33 -8.28 0.21
C LEU A 51 5.73 -8.26 1.61
N HIS A 52 5.67 -7.09 2.20
CA HIS A 52 4.96 -6.83 3.45
C HIS A 52 3.60 -6.20 3.16
N LEU A 53 2.60 -6.59 3.92
CA LEU A 53 1.27 -5.98 3.88
C LEU A 53 1.06 -5.09 5.10
N ALA A 54 0.44 -3.94 4.89
CA ALA A 54 0.04 -3.03 5.96
C ALA A 54 -1.39 -2.55 5.74
N LEU A 55 -2.11 -2.28 6.82
CA LEU A 55 -3.47 -1.77 6.80
C LEU A 55 -3.58 -0.52 7.66
N VAL A 56 -4.16 0.53 7.10
CA VAL A 56 -4.58 1.74 7.83
C VAL A 56 -6.10 1.80 7.79
N VAL A 57 -6.73 1.74 8.94
CA VAL A 57 -8.19 1.76 9.06
C VAL A 57 -8.61 2.39 10.39
N ASP A 58 -9.77 3.01 10.42
CA ASP A 58 -10.37 3.54 11.62
C ASP A 58 -10.85 2.42 12.55
N ASP A 59 -10.82 2.65 13.86
CA ASP A 59 -11.20 1.67 14.88
C ASP A 59 -12.61 1.12 14.65
N GLY A 60 -13.56 1.94 14.22
CA GLY A 60 -14.94 1.53 13.96
C GLY A 60 -15.09 0.50 12.83
N ARG A 61 -14.10 0.37 11.96
CA ARG A 61 -14.11 -0.59 10.83
C ARG A 61 -13.15 -1.74 10.99
N ARG A 62 -12.37 -1.75 12.05
CA ARG A 62 -11.34 -2.75 12.30
C ARG A 62 -11.86 -4.19 12.23
N ALA A 63 -13.08 -4.42 12.69
CA ALA A 63 -13.72 -5.75 12.68
C ALA A 63 -13.91 -6.31 11.25
N GLU A 64 -14.17 -5.45 10.27
CA GLU A 64 -14.33 -5.86 8.86
C GLU A 64 -13.02 -6.42 8.25
N TRP A 65 -11.88 -6.08 8.86
CA TRP A 65 -10.54 -6.43 8.42
C TRP A 65 -9.89 -7.56 9.21
N ASN A 66 -10.61 -8.23 10.12
CA ASN A 66 -10.06 -9.33 10.93
C ASN A 66 -9.43 -10.45 10.09
N TRP A 67 -9.95 -10.69 8.89
CA TRP A 67 -9.39 -11.67 7.94
C TRP A 67 -7.96 -11.34 7.51
N PHE A 68 -7.56 -10.07 7.54
CA PHE A 68 -6.23 -9.60 7.15
C PHE A 68 -5.13 -10.19 8.05
N SER A 69 -5.48 -10.51 9.31
CA SER A 69 -4.54 -11.12 10.27
C SER A 69 -4.06 -12.52 9.89
N TRP A 70 -4.76 -13.19 8.97
CA TRP A 70 -4.39 -14.52 8.50
C TRP A 70 -3.30 -14.50 7.42
N LEU A 71 -2.98 -13.34 6.87
CA LEU A 71 -2.01 -13.21 5.80
C LEU A 71 -0.58 -13.36 6.33
N PRO A 72 0.23 -14.26 5.75
CA PRO A 72 1.59 -14.53 6.22
C PRO A 72 2.52 -13.30 6.11
N GLN A 73 2.25 -12.40 5.17
CA GLN A 73 3.02 -11.16 4.95
C GLN A 73 2.96 -10.17 6.13
N LEU A 74 2.04 -10.38 7.08
CA LEU A 74 1.99 -9.65 8.35
C LEU A 74 2.87 -10.28 9.43
N ALA A 75 3.27 -11.52 9.26
CA ALA A 75 3.97 -12.30 10.30
C ALA A 75 5.39 -11.78 10.59
N SER A 76 6.03 -11.15 9.61
CA SER A 76 7.39 -10.60 9.73
C SER A 76 7.43 -9.27 10.50
N GLN A 77 6.29 -8.69 10.84
CA GLN A 77 6.18 -7.39 11.48
C GLN A 77 5.78 -7.55 12.96
N THR A 78 6.76 -7.82 13.81
CA THR A 78 6.55 -7.77 15.25
C THR A 78 6.59 -6.31 15.70
N ILE A 79 5.43 -5.69 15.83
CA ILE A 79 5.31 -4.36 16.44
C ILE A 79 4.99 -4.56 17.92
N PRO A 80 5.74 -3.96 18.85
CA PRO A 80 5.35 -3.93 20.26
C PRO A 80 3.99 -3.25 20.36
N GLY A 81 2.95 -3.98 20.68
CA GLY A 81 1.63 -3.45 20.93
C GLY A 81 1.37 -3.34 22.44
N PRO A 82 0.38 -2.56 22.86
CA PRO A 82 0.01 -2.43 24.28
C PRO A 82 -0.47 -3.74 24.92
N PHE A 83 -0.68 -4.78 24.11
CA PHE A 83 -1.15 -6.10 24.56
C PHE A 83 -0.13 -7.22 24.36
N GLY A 84 1.18 -6.89 24.22
CA GLY A 84 2.25 -7.86 23.98
C GLY A 84 2.65 -7.98 22.50
N PRO A 85 3.62 -8.86 22.15
CA PRO A 85 4.05 -9.08 20.80
C PRO A 85 2.94 -9.75 19.99
N GLY A 86 2.10 -8.94 19.38
CA GLY A 86 1.00 -9.36 18.52
C GLY A 86 1.22 -8.90 17.10
N ARG A 87 0.68 -9.63 16.15
CA ARG A 87 0.59 -9.18 14.76
C ARG A 87 -0.28 -7.92 14.73
N ALA A 88 0.31 -6.77 14.45
CA ALA A 88 -0.47 -5.55 14.29
C ALA A 88 -1.21 -5.62 12.95
N ILE A 89 -2.49 -5.95 12.99
CA ILE A 89 -3.37 -5.90 11.80
C ILE A 89 -3.44 -4.48 11.25
N VAL A 90 -3.42 -3.50 12.13
CA VAL A 90 -3.55 -2.09 11.78
C VAL A 90 -2.27 -1.37 12.14
N ARG A 91 -1.69 -0.70 11.15
CA ARG A 91 -0.56 0.21 11.35
C ARG A 91 -1.08 1.63 11.43
N LEU A 92 -0.70 2.33 12.48
CA LEU A 92 -0.98 3.75 12.58
C LEU A 92 -0.18 4.50 11.51
N ARG A 93 -0.80 5.49 10.92
CA ARG A 93 -0.16 6.40 9.96
C ARG A 93 1.11 7.04 10.52
N SER A 94 1.10 7.39 11.81
CA SER A 94 2.26 7.93 12.53
C SER A 94 3.46 6.97 12.60
N VAL A 95 3.24 5.68 12.43
CA VAL A 95 4.31 4.66 12.39
C VAL A 95 4.83 4.45 10.98
N LEU A 96 3.94 4.50 9.98
CA LEU A 96 4.32 4.31 8.57
C LEU A 96 5.16 5.45 8.03
N GLY A 97 4.90 6.71 8.42
CA GLY A 97 5.69 7.86 8.00
C GLY A 97 7.18 7.70 8.28
N PRO A 98 7.60 7.50 9.54
CA PRO A 98 9.00 7.24 9.89
C PRO A 98 9.62 6.02 9.19
N GLU A 99 8.83 4.97 8.90
CA GLU A 99 9.31 3.81 8.15
C GLU A 99 9.59 4.16 6.69
N LEU A 100 8.74 4.96 6.06
CA LEU A 100 8.97 5.44 4.69
C LEU A 100 10.21 6.32 4.62
N ASP A 101 10.43 7.17 5.63
CA ASP A 101 11.61 8.02 5.72
C ASP A 101 12.89 7.19 5.91
N ALA A 102 12.83 6.15 6.74
CA ALA A 102 13.95 5.23 6.95
C ALA A 102 14.32 4.42 5.69
N ARG A 103 13.35 4.20 4.79
CA ARG A 103 13.55 3.53 3.50
C ARG A 103 14.05 4.45 2.40
N SER A 104 14.04 5.76 2.64
CA SER A 104 14.52 6.72 1.66
C SER A 104 16.02 6.56 1.48
N PRO A 105 16.50 6.16 0.28
CA PRO A 105 17.93 5.96 0.06
C PRO A 105 18.66 7.27 0.25
N SER A 106 19.76 7.25 0.97
CA SER A 106 20.65 8.39 1.02
C SER A 106 21.18 8.67 -0.41
N ALA A 107 21.49 9.93 -0.71
CA ALA A 107 22.08 10.29 -2.01
C ALA A 107 23.38 9.50 -2.30
N ALA A 108 24.10 9.10 -1.26
CA ALA A 108 25.29 8.26 -1.37
C ALA A 108 24.98 6.82 -1.75
N GLU A 109 23.92 6.23 -1.20
CA GLU A 109 23.46 4.87 -1.53
C GLU A 109 22.92 4.78 -2.95
N THR A 110 22.11 5.76 -3.36
CA THR A 110 21.61 5.87 -4.74
C THR A 110 22.77 5.96 -5.73
N ARG A 111 23.79 6.79 -5.42
CA ARG A 111 24.97 6.91 -6.30
C ARG A 111 25.78 5.61 -6.34
N ARG A 112 25.94 4.93 -5.21
CA ARG A 112 26.66 3.65 -5.15
C ARG A 112 25.91 2.56 -5.92
N ALA A 113 24.60 2.44 -5.77
CA ALA A 113 23.76 1.50 -6.50
C ALA A 113 23.85 1.71 -8.03
N LEU A 114 23.82 2.96 -8.49
CA LEU A 114 24.02 3.30 -9.89
C LEU A 114 25.40 2.90 -10.43
N LEU A 115 26.46 3.05 -9.63
CA LEU A 115 27.84 2.71 -10.02
C LEU A 115 28.11 1.21 -10.01
N THR A 116 27.45 0.46 -9.12
CA THR A 116 27.67 -0.99 -8.95
C THR A 116 26.65 -1.85 -9.69
N ASN A 117 25.66 -1.23 -10.36
CA ASN A 117 24.51 -1.91 -10.96
C ASN A 117 23.86 -2.94 -9.99
N THR A 118 23.86 -2.61 -8.70
CA THR A 118 23.31 -3.44 -7.64
C THR A 118 21.92 -2.89 -7.30
N GLU A 119 20.90 -3.69 -7.50
CA GLU A 119 19.56 -3.36 -6.99
C GLU A 119 19.59 -3.37 -5.46
N VAL A 120 19.19 -2.27 -4.84
CA VAL A 120 18.92 -2.26 -3.40
C VAL A 120 17.64 -3.04 -3.19
N HIS A 121 17.74 -4.31 -2.84
CA HIS A 121 16.60 -5.18 -2.57
C HIS A 121 15.99 -4.80 -1.21
N ASN A 122 15.15 -3.80 -1.22
CA ASN A 122 14.25 -3.53 -0.10
C ASN A 122 12.97 -4.34 -0.31
N SER A 123 12.58 -5.12 0.71
CA SER A 123 11.26 -5.76 0.71
C SER A 123 10.18 -4.69 0.44
N ARG A 124 9.25 -4.98 -0.45
CA ARG A 124 8.18 -4.05 -0.83
C ARG A 124 7.12 -3.96 0.27
N ILE A 125 6.51 -2.81 0.44
CA ILE A 125 5.32 -2.63 1.28
C ILE A 125 4.11 -2.30 0.41
N LEU A 126 3.04 -3.06 0.58
CA LEU A 126 1.73 -2.75 0.04
C LEU A 126 0.81 -2.31 1.18
N VAL A 127 0.40 -1.05 1.16
CA VAL A 127 -0.44 -0.45 2.19
C VAL A 127 -1.87 -0.32 1.67
N LEU A 128 -2.83 -0.95 2.34
CA LEU A 128 -4.25 -0.70 2.12
C LEU A 128 -4.72 0.39 3.08
N VAL A 129 -5.32 1.45 2.56
CA VAL A 129 -5.84 2.58 3.35
C VAL A 129 -7.35 2.66 3.19
N ASP A 130 -8.08 2.26 4.23
CA ASP A 130 -9.54 2.30 4.25
C ASP A 130 -10.03 3.62 4.85
N GLN A 131 -10.22 4.59 3.99
CA GLN A 131 -10.79 5.90 4.34
C GLN A 131 -12.13 6.14 3.63
N TYR A 132 -12.91 5.09 3.49
CA TYR A 132 -14.24 5.14 2.88
C TYR A 132 -15.17 6.13 3.60
N GLY A 133 -15.76 7.08 2.86
CA GLY A 133 -16.60 8.15 3.43
C GLY A 133 -15.82 9.27 4.12
N GLN A 134 -14.50 9.34 3.92
CA GLN A 134 -13.65 10.37 4.50
C GLN A 134 -12.67 10.91 3.46
N SER A 135 -12.20 12.13 3.65
CA SER A 135 -11.10 12.66 2.82
C SER A 135 -9.81 11.88 3.11
N ALA A 136 -9.23 11.34 2.05
CA ALA A 136 -8.00 10.57 2.19
C ALA A 136 -6.83 11.50 2.52
N ALA A 137 -6.24 11.26 3.67
CA ALA A 137 -5.00 11.93 4.01
C ALA A 137 -3.84 11.22 3.30
N THR A 138 -3.02 11.96 2.57
CA THR A 138 -1.88 11.45 1.80
C THR A 138 -0.86 10.77 2.72
N LEU A 139 -0.45 9.56 2.37
CA LEU A 139 0.69 8.88 2.96
C LEU A 139 1.88 9.08 2.03
N THR A 140 2.87 9.84 2.46
CA THR A 140 4.07 10.17 1.69
C THR A 140 5.28 10.21 2.62
N PRO A 141 6.50 10.01 2.11
CA PRO A 141 7.71 10.36 2.83
C PRO A 141 7.72 11.84 3.24
N SER A 142 8.51 12.19 4.24
CA SER A 142 8.66 13.58 4.70
C SER A 142 9.27 14.49 3.63
N ASP A 143 10.16 13.95 2.79
CA ASP A 143 10.68 14.66 1.62
C ASP A 143 9.69 14.56 0.45
N PRO A 144 9.08 15.67 -0.01
CA PRO A 144 8.10 15.67 -1.09
C PRO A 144 8.68 15.30 -2.46
N GLN A 145 10.00 15.29 -2.62
CA GLN A 145 10.67 14.88 -3.86
C GLN A 145 10.78 13.36 -3.99
N ILE A 146 10.67 12.64 -2.89
CA ILE A 146 10.76 11.19 -2.87
C ILE A 146 9.39 10.57 -3.16
N LYS A 147 9.29 9.80 -4.23
CA LYS A 147 8.07 9.07 -4.59
C LYS A 147 7.96 7.77 -3.80
N LEU A 148 6.74 7.33 -3.52
CA LEU A 148 6.46 6.06 -2.85
C LEU A 148 7.10 4.85 -3.56
N SER A 149 7.11 4.84 -4.90
CA SER A 149 7.76 3.78 -5.68
C SER A 149 9.27 3.70 -5.44
N GLN A 150 9.94 4.83 -5.16
CA GLN A 150 11.38 4.88 -4.87
C GLN A 150 11.74 4.29 -3.50
N VAL A 151 10.78 4.26 -2.58
CA VAL A 151 10.92 3.62 -1.25
C VAL A 151 10.27 2.24 -1.21
N ALA A 152 10.13 1.60 -2.37
CA ALA A 152 9.52 0.28 -2.55
C ALA A 152 8.16 0.17 -1.86
N THR A 153 7.32 1.18 -1.98
CA THR A 153 6.00 1.24 -1.33
C THR A 153 4.91 1.57 -2.32
N THR A 154 3.81 0.84 -2.23
CA THR A 154 2.58 1.11 -2.97
C THR A 154 1.42 1.27 -1.99
N VAL A 155 0.66 2.35 -2.14
CA VAL A 155 -0.50 2.65 -1.29
C VAL A 155 -1.77 2.54 -2.11
N VAL A 156 -2.73 1.76 -1.63
CA VAL A 156 -4.04 1.58 -2.24
C VAL A 156 -5.10 2.24 -1.35
N TYR A 157 -5.69 3.31 -1.83
CA TYR A 157 -6.75 4.04 -1.15
C TYR A 157 -8.12 3.49 -1.55
N LEU A 158 -8.95 3.16 -0.55
CA LEU A 158 -10.30 2.66 -0.72
C LEU A 158 -11.29 3.78 -0.41
N LEU A 159 -11.98 4.27 -1.43
CA LEU A 159 -12.76 5.51 -1.36
C LEU A 159 -14.17 5.32 -1.90
N ASP A 160 -15.09 6.15 -1.45
CA ASP A 160 -16.46 6.23 -1.96
C ASP A 160 -16.61 7.23 -3.12
N ASP A 161 -15.83 8.30 -3.12
CA ASP A 161 -15.88 9.36 -4.13
C ASP A 161 -14.46 9.76 -4.57
N ARG A 162 -14.32 10.11 -5.83
CA ARG A 162 -13.07 10.65 -6.40
C ARG A 162 -12.63 11.97 -5.78
N ARG A 163 -13.56 12.74 -5.24
CA ARG A 163 -13.26 13.98 -4.53
C ARG A 163 -12.45 13.76 -3.25
N ALA A 164 -12.51 12.55 -2.72
CA ALA A 164 -11.75 12.14 -1.54
C ALA A 164 -10.31 11.69 -1.87
N GLU A 165 -9.94 11.61 -3.17
CA GLU A 165 -8.60 11.18 -3.59
C GLU A 165 -7.51 12.13 -3.08
N PRO A 166 -6.39 11.59 -2.54
CA PRO A 166 -5.22 12.40 -2.24
C PRO A 166 -4.56 12.88 -3.54
N GLY A 167 -3.86 14.04 -3.48
CA GLY A 167 -3.30 14.69 -4.67
C GLY A 167 -2.22 13.91 -5.44
N ALA A 168 -1.69 12.82 -4.88
CA ALA A 168 -0.56 12.06 -5.43
C ALA A 168 -0.96 10.70 -6.04
N ILE A 169 -2.17 10.57 -6.60
CA ILE A 169 -2.62 9.31 -7.22
C ILE A 169 -1.91 9.10 -8.57
N THR A 170 -1.27 7.94 -8.70
CA THR A 170 -0.58 7.52 -9.92
C THR A 170 -1.49 6.71 -10.85
N MET A 171 -2.44 5.94 -10.29
CA MET A 171 -3.36 5.07 -11.03
C MET A 171 -4.76 5.09 -10.39
N ARG A 172 -5.80 4.98 -11.25
CA ARG A 172 -7.22 4.96 -10.84
C ARG A 172 -7.93 3.75 -11.40
#